data_d7b5d62fa7ea6c949473954fb03aa9f2
#
_entry.id   d7b5d62fa7ea6c949473954fb03aa9f2
#
_cell.length_a   1.000
_cell.length_b   1.000
_cell.length_c   1.000
_cell.angle_alpha   90.00
_cell.angle_beta   90.00
_cell.angle_gamma   90.00
#
_symmetry.space_group_name_H-M   'P 1'
#
loop_
_entity.id
_entity.type
_entity.pdbx_description
1 polymer ?
#
loop_
_entity_poly.entity_id
_entity_poly.type
_entity_poly.pdbx_seq_one_letter_code
_entity_poly.pdbx_strand_id
1 'polypeptide(L)'
;MLQNGIGHVDRLAPLVGEATVVPTIVYYNGERLAPDRVRFRRAGDYDFAVSDDPDGRAFAELLEGTPMRVLRSGDFTTLAWRKLLINCVANPITALTLQRQAVFRREDVKALCLAILDEAAAVGCADGAQLAADESAQILATLLTYPADAGTSMYFDRLAGRPFEVEALTGAIVAAGERHQVPTPLNRLLLTLLRATSDGSRGDR
;
A
#
# COMPACT_ATOMS: atom_id res chain seq x y z
N MET A 1 -12.84 -4.83 -4.91
CA MET A 1 -11.64 -4.18 -5.50
C MET A 1 -10.41 -4.58 -4.71
N LEU A 2 -9.53 -5.40 -5.30
CA LEU A 2 -8.38 -6.02 -4.61
C LEU A 2 -7.05 -5.37 -5.05
N GLN A 3 -6.91 -4.05 -4.90
CA GLN A 3 -5.69 -3.30 -5.29
C GLN A 3 -5.12 -2.56 -4.08
N ASN A 4 -3.81 -2.28 -4.14
CA ASN A 4 -3.15 -1.42 -3.16
C ASN A 4 -3.58 0.04 -3.31
N GLY A 5 -3.48 0.81 -2.22
CA GLY A 5 -3.78 2.25 -2.20
C GLY A 5 -5.16 2.58 -1.64
N ILE A 6 -5.55 3.83 -1.80
CA ILE A 6 -6.82 4.41 -1.33
C ILE A 6 -7.53 5.14 -2.48
N GLY A 7 -8.75 5.64 -2.24
CA GLY A 7 -9.53 6.41 -3.23
C GLY A 7 -10.08 5.56 -4.38
N HIS A 8 -10.23 4.26 -4.18
CA HIS A 8 -10.70 3.35 -5.23
C HIS A 8 -12.17 3.57 -5.59
N VAL A 9 -13.02 3.89 -4.61
CA VAL A 9 -14.46 4.10 -4.82
C VAL A 9 -14.66 5.26 -5.78
N ASP A 10 -14.09 6.43 -5.46
CA ASP A 10 -14.26 7.65 -6.26
C ASP A 10 -13.77 7.46 -7.70
N ARG A 11 -12.70 6.70 -7.87
CA ARG A 11 -12.08 6.45 -9.17
C ARG A 11 -12.86 5.47 -10.02
N LEU A 12 -13.52 4.48 -9.41
CA LEU A 12 -14.20 3.41 -10.13
C LEU A 12 -15.70 3.58 -10.23
N ALA A 13 -16.35 4.23 -9.27
CA ALA A 13 -17.80 4.43 -9.29
C ALA A 13 -18.33 4.97 -10.63
N PRO A 14 -17.67 5.94 -11.30
CA PRO A 14 -18.13 6.42 -12.60
C PRO A 14 -18.07 5.38 -13.73
N LEU A 15 -17.32 4.30 -13.54
CA LEU A 15 -17.04 3.29 -14.57
C LEU A 15 -17.85 2.00 -14.44
N VAL A 16 -18.46 1.76 -13.28
CA VAL A 16 -19.07 0.46 -12.96
C VAL A 16 -20.61 0.45 -13.05
N GLY A 17 -21.24 1.57 -13.44
CA GLY A 17 -22.69 1.68 -13.59
C GLY A 17 -23.41 1.42 -12.25
N GLU A 18 -24.33 0.44 -12.22
CA GLU A 18 -25.10 0.08 -11.03
C GLU A 18 -24.33 -0.86 -10.07
N ALA A 19 -23.14 -1.31 -10.42
CA ALA A 19 -22.37 -2.20 -9.56
C ALA A 19 -21.71 -1.44 -8.39
N THR A 20 -21.67 -2.09 -7.23
CA THR A 20 -21.04 -1.55 -6.04
C THR A 20 -19.52 -1.85 -6.03
N VAL A 21 -18.72 -0.85 -5.72
CA VAL A 21 -17.28 -1.00 -5.49
C VAL A 21 -17.02 -1.29 -4.02
N VAL A 22 -16.62 -2.51 -3.68
CA VAL A 22 -16.19 -2.88 -2.33
C VAL A 22 -14.67 -2.78 -2.22
N PRO A 23 -14.11 -1.72 -1.61
CA PRO A 23 -12.69 -1.63 -1.37
C PRO A 23 -12.27 -2.73 -0.39
N THR A 24 -11.18 -3.41 -0.72
CA THR A 24 -10.72 -4.55 0.06
C THR A 24 -9.22 -4.47 0.25
N ILE A 25 -8.78 -4.48 1.50
CA ILE A 25 -7.35 -4.57 1.84
C ILE A 25 -6.92 -6.02 1.72
N VAL A 26 -5.81 -6.26 1.02
CA VAL A 26 -5.22 -7.61 0.84
C VAL A 26 -3.98 -7.74 1.71
N TYR A 27 -3.94 -8.75 2.59
CA TYR A 27 -2.83 -8.98 3.53
C TYR A 27 -1.96 -10.19 3.17
N TYR A 28 -2.22 -10.85 2.07
CA TYR A 28 -1.37 -11.95 1.61
C TYR A 28 -0.45 -11.52 0.46
N ASN A 29 0.58 -12.33 0.22
CA ASN A 29 1.43 -12.21 -0.95
C ASN A 29 1.12 -13.35 -1.92
N GLY A 30 0.80 -13.00 -3.17
CA GLY A 30 0.63 -13.94 -4.28
C GLY A 30 1.81 -13.82 -5.24
N GLU A 31 2.67 -14.82 -5.29
CA GLU A 31 3.80 -14.88 -6.22
C GLU A 31 3.45 -15.78 -7.39
N ARG A 32 3.36 -15.21 -8.61
CA ARG A 32 3.10 -15.99 -9.81
C ARG A 32 4.37 -16.72 -10.23
N LEU A 33 4.36 -18.04 -10.13
CA LEU A 33 5.48 -18.91 -10.49
C LEU A 33 5.43 -19.35 -11.96
N ALA A 34 4.21 -19.52 -12.50
CA ALA A 34 3.93 -19.92 -13.88
C ALA A 34 2.52 -19.41 -14.28
N PRO A 35 2.09 -19.51 -15.54
CA PRO A 35 0.76 -19.08 -15.96
C PRO A 35 -0.39 -19.71 -15.16
N ASP A 36 -0.19 -20.95 -14.70
CA ASP A 36 -1.16 -21.79 -13.98
C ASP A 36 -0.81 -22.01 -12.50
N ARG A 37 0.25 -21.35 -11.98
CA ARG A 37 0.75 -21.60 -10.62
C ARG A 37 1.03 -20.31 -9.87
N VAL A 38 0.36 -20.15 -8.73
CA VAL A 38 0.58 -19.05 -7.78
C VAL A 38 1.02 -19.61 -6.45
N ARG A 39 2.08 -19.05 -5.88
CA ARG A 39 2.48 -19.30 -4.50
C ARG A 39 1.76 -18.31 -3.60
N PHE A 40 0.88 -18.81 -2.76
CA PHE A 40 0.19 -18.03 -1.75
C PHE A 40 1.00 -18.02 -0.45
N ARG A 41 1.23 -16.83 0.12
CA ARG A 41 1.88 -16.66 1.43
C ARG A 41 1.03 -15.74 2.29
N ARG A 42 0.48 -16.27 3.36
CA ARG A 42 -0.26 -15.52 4.37
C ARG A 42 0.70 -14.64 5.15
N ALA A 43 0.33 -13.37 5.37
CA ALA A 43 1.18 -12.39 6.05
C ALA A 43 0.65 -12.01 7.45
N GLY A 44 -0.47 -12.59 7.90
CA GLY A 44 -1.08 -12.28 9.18
C GLY A 44 -2.28 -13.18 9.46
N ASP A 45 -3.13 -12.76 10.41
CA ASP A 45 -4.30 -13.52 10.83
C ASP A 45 -5.45 -13.48 9.83
N TYR A 46 -5.51 -12.45 8.99
CA TYR A 46 -6.52 -12.26 7.96
C TYR A 46 -5.89 -12.19 6.58
N ASP A 47 -6.65 -12.59 5.57
CA ASP A 47 -6.25 -12.50 4.17
C ASP A 47 -6.78 -11.21 3.53
N PHE A 48 -7.97 -10.78 3.99
CA PHE A 48 -8.65 -9.57 3.54
C PHE A 48 -9.16 -8.75 4.71
N ALA A 49 -9.32 -7.43 4.50
CA ALA A 49 -10.19 -6.61 5.33
C ALA A 49 -11.14 -5.80 4.45
N VAL A 50 -12.38 -5.64 4.94
CA VAL A 50 -13.44 -4.84 4.34
C VAL A 50 -14.11 -3.99 5.40
N SER A 51 -14.88 -2.98 4.98
CA SER A 51 -15.77 -2.23 5.89
C SER A 51 -16.84 -3.14 6.48
N ASP A 52 -17.28 -2.91 7.73
CA ASP A 52 -18.41 -3.62 8.33
C ASP A 52 -19.75 -2.95 7.99
N ASP A 53 -19.96 -2.71 6.69
CA ASP A 53 -21.20 -2.26 6.09
C ASP A 53 -21.89 -3.41 5.32
N PRO A 54 -23.09 -3.20 4.76
CA PRO A 54 -23.80 -4.25 4.03
C PRO A 54 -23.00 -4.85 2.86
N ASP A 55 -22.24 -4.02 2.12
CA ASP A 55 -21.50 -4.47 0.95
C ASP A 55 -20.25 -5.26 1.35
N GLY A 56 -19.55 -4.82 2.40
CA GLY A 56 -18.42 -5.56 2.97
C GLY A 56 -18.85 -6.90 3.59
N ARG A 57 -20.03 -6.96 4.21
CA ARG A 57 -20.62 -8.21 4.72
C ARG A 57 -20.93 -9.16 3.58
N ALA A 58 -21.60 -8.68 2.52
CA ALA A 58 -21.90 -9.49 1.34
C ALA A 58 -20.62 -10.04 0.70
N PHE A 59 -19.55 -9.23 0.61
CA PHE A 59 -18.24 -9.71 0.16
C PHE A 59 -17.68 -10.82 1.07
N ALA A 60 -17.77 -10.67 2.39
CA ALA A 60 -17.28 -11.68 3.33
C ALA A 60 -18.06 -13.00 3.19
N GLU A 61 -19.39 -12.94 3.02
CA GLU A 61 -20.27 -14.11 2.81
C GLU A 61 -19.89 -14.89 1.55
N LEU A 62 -19.45 -14.23 0.46
CA LEU A 62 -18.98 -14.91 -0.75
C LEU A 62 -17.76 -15.81 -0.50
N LEU A 63 -17.02 -15.57 0.58
CA LEU A 63 -15.82 -16.33 0.93
C LEU A 63 -16.07 -17.36 2.05
N GLU A 64 -17.30 -17.45 2.56
CA GLU A 64 -17.67 -18.47 3.55
C GLU A 64 -17.47 -19.88 3.00
N GLY A 65 -16.98 -20.77 3.86
CA GLY A 65 -16.62 -22.14 3.45
C GLY A 65 -15.31 -22.28 2.69
N THR A 66 -14.63 -21.18 2.37
CA THR A 66 -13.27 -21.19 1.82
C THR A 66 -12.21 -21.08 2.93
N PRO A 67 -10.92 -21.38 2.69
CA PRO A 67 -9.86 -21.17 3.66
C PRO A 67 -9.47 -19.68 3.85
N MET A 68 -10.14 -18.74 3.16
CA MET A 68 -9.84 -17.32 3.22
C MET A 68 -10.47 -16.67 4.46
N ARG A 69 -9.70 -15.84 5.16
CA ARG A 69 -10.13 -15.16 6.38
C ARG A 69 -10.34 -13.67 6.12
N VAL A 70 -11.56 -13.19 6.36
CA VAL A 70 -11.97 -11.81 6.13
C VAL A 70 -12.16 -11.10 7.48
N LEU A 71 -11.48 -9.97 7.67
CA LEU A 71 -11.73 -9.02 8.75
C LEU A 71 -12.78 -8.01 8.30
N ARG A 72 -13.87 -7.88 9.04
CA ARG A 72 -14.81 -6.76 8.91
C ARG A 72 -14.47 -5.70 9.95
N SER A 73 -14.34 -4.46 9.54
CA SER A 73 -13.91 -3.37 10.42
C SER A 73 -14.85 -2.18 10.35
N GLY A 74 -15.28 -1.68 11.50
CA GLY A 74 -15.98 -0.40 11.62
C GLY A 74 -15.08 0.81 11.35
N ASP A 75 -13.76 0.62 11.36
CA ASP A 75 -12.76 1.65 11.05
C ASP A 75 -11.84 1.17 9.90
N PHE A 76 -12.46 0.98 8.74
CA PHE A 76 -11.75 0.55 7.54
C PHE A 76 -10.75 1.59 7.05
N THR A 77 -11.06 2.89 7.22
CA THR A 77 -10.19 3.99 6.81
C THR A 77 -8.83 3.91 7.50
N THR A 78 -8.79 3.71 8.79
CA THR A 78 -7.53 3.55 9.55
C THR A 78 -6.74 2.33 9.08
N LEU A 79 -7.39 1.20 8.84
CA LEU A 79 -6.72 0.01 8.31
C LEU A 79 -6.11 0.25 6.93
N ALA A 80 -6.84 0.93 6.03
CA ALA A 80 -6.37 1.26 4.70
C ALA A 80 -5.15 2.20 4.75
N TRP A 81 -5.20 3.23 5.60
CA TRP A 81 -4.08 4.14 5.80
C TRP A 81 -2.86 3.44 6.43
N ARG A 82 -3.02 2.58 7.44
CA ARG A 82 -1.92 1.80 8.00
C ARG A 82 -1.21 0.95 6.94
N LYS A 83 -1.96 0.30 6.07
CA LYS A 83 -1.35 -0.44 4.96
C LYS A 83 -0.65 0.49 3.97
N LEU A 84 -1.24 1.65 3.66
CA LEU A 84 -0.63 2.63 2.77
C LEU A 84 0.66 3.21 3.36
N LEU A 85 0.73 3.44 4.68
CA LEU A 85 1.94 3.87 5.39
C LEU A 85 3.09 2.86 5.24
N ILE A 86 2.83 1.57 5.38
CA ILE A 86 3.85 0.54 5.10
C ILE A 86 4.32 0.65 3.65
N ASN A 87 3.41 0.78 2.70
CA ASN A 87 3.71 0.80 1.29
C ASN A 87 4.43 2.08 0.85
N CYS A 88 4.16 3.25 1.47
CA CYS A 88 4.73 4.53 1.06
C CYS A 88 6.23 4.67 1.35
N VAL A 89 6.78 3.84 2.21
CA VAL A 89 8.23 3.76 2.45
C VAL A 89 8.84 2.49 1.89
N ALA A 90 8.20 1.33 2.10
CA ALA A 90 8.75 0.04 1.68
C ALA A 90 8.92 -0.04 0.16
N ASN A 91 7.89 0.32 -0.60
CA ASN A 91 7.91 0.21 -2.05
C ASN A 91 8.87 1.22 -2.72
N PRO A 92 8.80 2.53 -2.44
CA PRO A 92 9.72 3.50 -3.03
C PRO A 92 11.18 3.22 -2.75
N ILE A 93 11.52 3.00 -1.48
CA ILE A 93 12.93 2.86 -1.08
C ILE A 93 13.54 1.61 -1.70
N THR A 94 12.86 0.47 -1.66
CA THR A 94 13.39 -0.76 -2.25
C THR A 94 13.47 -0.69 -3.78
N ALA A 95 12.50 -0.07 -4.45
CA ALA A 95 12.50 0.06 -5.90
C ALA A 95 13.56 1.06 -6.40
N LEU A 96 13.72 2.22 -5.74
CA LEU A 96 14.68 3.24 -6.14
C LEU A 96 16.11 2.80 -5.87
N THR A 97 16.37 2.13 -4.74
CA THR A 97 17.72 1.69 -4.36
C THR A 97 18.10 0.33 -4.95
N LEU A 98 17.15 -0.42 -5.51
CA LEU A 98 17.30 -1.83 -5.90
C LEU A 98 17.83 -2.70 -4.75
N GLN A 99 17.48 -2.35 -3.52
CA GLN A 99 17.82 -3.12 -2.32
C GLN A 99 16.58 -3.76 -1.73
N ARG A 100 16.80 -4.87 -1.02
CA ARG A 100 15.76 -5.59 -0.30
C ARG A 100 15.56 -4.99 1.10
N GLN A 101 14.72 -5.60 1.94
CA GLN A 101 14.36 -5.10 3.27
C GLN A 101 15.55 -4.78 4.19
N ALA A 102 16.73 -5.37 3.96
CA ALA A 102 17.96 -5.04 4.68
C ALA A 102 18.30 -3.54 4.68
N VAL A 103 17.89 -2.78 3.65
CA VAL A 103 18.15 -1.34 3.52
C VAL A 103 17.59 -0.53 4.68
N PHE A 104 16.46 -0.96 5.27
CA PHE A 104 15.80 -0.28 6.39
C PHE A 104 16.57 -0.38 7.72
N ARG A 105 17.62 -1.20 7.80
CA ARG A 105 18.50 -1.30 8.98
C ARG A 105 19.55 -0.19 9.06
N ARG A 106 19.72 0.59 8.00
CA ARG A 106 20.61 1.75 7.99
C ARG A 106 19.97 2.90 8.76
N GLU A 107 20.74 3.58 9.61
CA GLU A 107 20.22 4.67 10.44
C GLU A 107 19.77 5.89 9.61
N ASP A 108 20.49 6.23 8.55
CA ASP A 108 20.10 7.30 7.63
C ASP A 108 18.79 7.01 6.88
N VAL A 109 18.56 5.73 6.52
CA VAL A 109 17.31 5.29 5.89
C VAL A 109 16.15 5.27 6.90
N LYS A 110 16.37 4.86 8.15
CA LYS A 110 15.37 4.94 9.21
C LYS A 110 14.88 6.37 9.45
N ALA A 111 15.82 7.32 9.53
CA ALA A 111 15.49 8.74 9.70
C ALA A 111 14.66 9.27 8.53
N LEU A 112 15.03 8.91 7.29
CA LEU A 112 14.26 9.26 6.10
C LEU A 112 12.86 8.62 6.11
N CYS A 113 12.75 7.34 6.49
CA CYS A 113 11.45 6.65 6.60
C CYS A 113 10.53 7.35 7.58
N LEU A 114 11.02 7.71 8.78
CA LEU A 114 10.21 8.43 9.77
C LEU A 114 9.69 9.76 9.21
N ALA A 115 10.53 10.55 8.57
CA ALA A 115 10.12 11.82 7.99
C ALA A 115 9.05 11.65 6.88
N ILE A 116 9.17 10.63 6.02
CA ILE A 116 8.17 10.31 4.99
C ILE A 116 6.86 9.84 5.63
N LEU A 117 6.95 8.99 6.66
CA LEU A 117 5.80 8.46 7.39
C LEU A 117 5.06 9.55 8.15
N ASP A 118 5.77 10.51 8.76
CA ASP A 118 5.15 11.62 9.50
C ASP A 118 4.30 12.50 8.58
N GLU A 119 4.79 12.82 7.37
CA GLU A 119 3.96 13.50 6.36
C GLU A 119 2.71 12.68 6.00
N ALA A 120 2.90 11.40 5.69
CA ALA A 120 1.82 10.53 5.26
C ALA A 120 0.80 10.27 6.39
N ALA A 121 1.24 10.13 7.64
CA ALA A 121 0.37 9.98 8.80
C ALA A 121 -0.45 11.25 9.07
N ALA A 122 0.16 12.44 8.95
CA ALA A 122 -0.56 13.69 9.07
C ALA A 122 -1.68 13.81 8.01
N VAL A 123 -1.40 13.40 6.76
CA VAL A 123 -2.43 13.34 5.70
C VAL A 123 -3.51 12.32 6.07
N GLY A 124 -3.12 11.13 6.56
CA GLY A 124 -4.07 10.08 6.96
C GLY A 124 -5.02 10.54 8.06
N CYS A 125 -4.51 11.24 9.08
CA CYS A 125 -5.34 11.83 10.13
C CYS A 125 -6.32 12.87 9.56
N ALA A 126 -5.86 13.73 8.65
CA ALA A 126 -6.72 14.73 8.00
C ALA A 126 -7.78 14.08 7.08
N ASP A 127 -7.50 12.91 6.51
CA ASP A 127 -8.41 12.09 5.68
C ASP A 127 -9.33 11.18 6.53
N GLY A 128 -9.31 11.32 7.87
CA GLY A 128 -10.23 10.67 8.81
C GLY A 128 -9.70 9.38 9.45
N ALA A 129 -8.45 8.98 9.20
CA ALA A 129 -7.85 7.83 9.88
C ALA A 129 -7.51 8.15 11.35
N GLN A 130 -7.74 7.20 12.23
CA GLN A 130 -7.41 7.31 13.66
C GLN A 130 -6.03 6.70 13.92
N LEU A 131 -4.99 7.42 13.51
CA LEU A 131 -3.60 6.99 13.68
C LEU A 131 -3.07 7.46 15.04
N ALA A 132 -2.23 6.64 15.66
CA ALA A 132 -1.59 6.98 16.92
C ALA A 132 -0.51 8.06 16.73
N ALA A 133 -0.17 8.80 17.79
CA ALA A 133 0.87 9.83 17.74
C ALA A 133 2.26 9.25 17.40
N ASP A 134 2.50 7.97 17.70
CA ASP A 134 3.73 7.23 17.41
C ASP A 134 3.57 6.24 16.24
N GLU A 135 2.52 6.38 15.42
CA GLU A 135 2.21 5.47 14.31
C GLU A 135 3.41 5.28 13.37
N SER A 136 4.13 6.36 13.04
CA SER A 136 5.34 6.30 12.20
C SER A 136 6.41 5.38 12.77
N ALA A 137 6.65 5.46 14.07
CA ALA A 137 7.60 4.59 14.76
C ALA A 137 7.13 3.13 14.79
N GLN A 138 5.84 2.88 14.99
CA GLN A 138 5.24 1.54 14.97
C GLN A 138 5.33 0.90 13.57
N ILE A 139 5.08 1.67 12.52
CA ILE A 139 5.23 1.23 11.12
C ILE A 139 6.69 0.88 10.82
N LEU A 140 7.64 1.75 11.21
CA LEU A 140 9.06 1.47 11.02
C LEU A 140 9.49 0.21 11.79
N ALA A 141 9.05 0.05 13.03
CA ALA A 141 9.31 -1.16 13.83
C ALA A 141 8.77 -2.41 13.12
N THR A 142 7.57 -2.34 12.55
CA THR A 142 6.98 -3.42 11.76
C THR A 142 7.84 -3.77 10.54
N LEU A 143 8.31 -2.78 9.78
CA LEU A 143 9.19 -3.00 8.64
C LEU A 143 10.49 -3.71 9.01
N LEU A 144 11.03 -3.41 10.19
CA LEU A 144 12.27 -4.04 10.69
C LEU A 144 12.09 -5.52 11.09
N THR A 145 10.86 -6.00 11.29
CA THR A 145 10.57 -7.42 11.54
C THR A 145 10.61 -8.28 10.28
N TYR A 146 10.52 -7.67 9.10
CA TYR A 146 10.50 -8.42 7.86
C TYR A 146 11.88 -9.05 7.56
N PRO A 147 11.92 -10.23 6.91
CA PRO A 147 13.18 -10.87 6.52
C PRO A 147 14.04 -9.90 5.68
N ALA A 148 15.32 -9.85 5.99
CA ALA A 148 16.26 -8.91 5.35
C ALA A 148 16.36 -9.10 3.82
N ASP A 149 16.12 -10.31 3.36
CA ASP A 149 16.15 -10.74 1.96
C ASP A 149 14.78 -10.65 1.27
N ALA A 150 13.73 -10.21 1.96
CA ALA A 150 12.44 -9.98 1.34
C ALA A 150 12.49 -8.78 0.38
N GLY A 151 11.79 -8.87 -0.74
CA GLY A 151 11.55 -7.76 -1.67
C GLY A 151 10.10 -7.30 -1.59
N THR A 152 9.83 -6.07 -1.99
CA THR A 152 8.47 -5.55 -2.17
C THR A 152 7.94 -5.84 -3.58
N SER A 153 6.62 -5.67 -3.80
CA SER A 153 6.03 -5.78 -5.14
C SER A 153 6.72 -4.82 -6.14
N MET A 154 6.89 -3.55 -5.75
CA MET A 154 7.52 -2.54 -6.60
C MET A 154 9.01 -2.81 -6.87
N TYR A 155 9.73 -3.43 -5.93
CA TYR A 155 11.08 -3.92 -6.16
C TYR A 155 11.12 -4.97 -7.27
N PHE A 156 10.20 -5.94 -7.24
CA PHE A 156 10.12 -6.95 -8.28
C PHE A 156 9.61 -6.41 -9.61
N ASP A 157 8.73 -5.39 -9.59
CA ASP A 157 8.34 -4.68 -10.80
C ASP A 157 9.52 -3.96 -11.44
N ARG A 158 10.37 -3.30 -10.62
CA ARG A 158 11.60 -2.68 -11.08
C ARG A 158 12.54 -3.68 -11.75
N LEU A 159 12.79 -4.83 -11.12
CA LEU A 159 13.65 -5.87 -11.69
C LEU A 159 13.09 -6.45 -12.99
N ALA A 160 11.77 -6.52 -13.11
CA ALA A 160 11.11 -7.05 -14.30
C ALA A 160 10.85 -5.99 -15.39
N GLY A 161 11.29 -4.73 -15.19
CA GLY A 161 11.00 -3.64 -16.11
C GLY A 161 9.49 -3.33 -16.26
N ARG A 162 8.69 -3.63 -15.24
CA ARG A 162 7.25 -3.34 -15.25
C ARG A 162 6.94 -1.95 -14.71
N PRO A 163 5.85 -1.31 -15.17
CA PRO A 163 5.37 -0.06 -14.60
C PRO A 163 5.02 -0.22 -13.12
N PHE A 164 5.20 0.86 -12.35
CA PHE A 164 4.88 0.90 -10.92
C PHE A 164 3.45 1.39 -10.66
N GLU A 165 2.88 0.96 -9.53
CA GLU A 165 1.59 1.47 -9.01
C GLU A 165 1.77 2.84 -8.32
N VAL A 166 2.48 3.78 -8.96
CA VAL A 166 2.93 5.05 -8.35
C VAL A 166 1.74 5.89 -7.88
N GLU A 167 0.72 6.02 -8.75
CA GLU A 167 -0.42 6.90 -8.52
C GLU A 167 -1.34 6.37 -7.41
N ALA A 168 -1.46 5.04 -7.29
CA ALA A 168 -2.30 4.42 -6.28
C ALA A 168 -1.67 4.43 -4.87
N LEU A 169 -0.37 4.61 -4.76
CA LEU A 169 0.40 4.62 -3.52
C LEU A 169 0.87 6.03 -3.16
N THR A 170 2.08 6.40 -3.53
CA THR A 170 2.67 7.72 -3.22
C THR A 170 1.84 8.86 -3.81
N GLY A 171 1.31 8.68 -5.03
CA GLY A 171 0.42 9.66 -5.68
C GLY A 171 -0.87 9.91 -4.90
N ALA A 172 -1.45 8.86 -4.32
CA ALA A 172 -2.66 8.97 -3.50
C ALA A 172 -2.43 9.79 -2.23
N ILE A 173 -1.26 9.65 -1.58
CA ILE A 173 -0.88 10.45 -0.40
C ILE A 173 -0.73 11.92 -0.79
N VAL A 174 -0.02 12.20 -1.87
CA VAL A 174 0.19 13.58 -2.34
C VAL A 174 -1.15 14.24 -2.71
N ALA A 175 -2.02 13.53 -3.42
CA ALA A 175 -3.35 14.04 -3.79
C ALA A 175 -4.25 14.26 -2.57
N ALA A 176 -4.21 13.37 -1.57
CA ALA A 176 -4.93 13.56 -0.31
C ALA A 176 -4.36 14.75 0.48
N GLY A 177 -3.03 14.90 0.52
CA GLY A 177 -2.38 16.07 1.13
C GLY A 177 -2.82 17.39 0.51
N GLU A 178 -2.95 17.44 -0.82
CA GLU A 178 -3.48 18.62 -1.53
C GLU A 178 -4.93 18.91 -1.16
N ARG A 179 -5.81 17.89 -1.13
CA ARG A 179 -7.22 18.06 -0.74
C ARG A 179 -7.37 18.61 0.68
N HIS A 180 -6.56 18.13 1.62
CA HIS A 180 -6.61 18.49 3.02
C HIS A 180 -5.65 19.63 3.41
N GLN A 181 -4.93 20.21 2.45
CA GLN A 181 -3.94 21.27 2.66
C GLN A 181 -2.82 20.87 3.65
N VAL A 182 -2.45 19.60 3.67
CA VAL A 182 -1.34 19.05 4.44
C VAL A 182 -0.10 18.97 3.53
N PRO A 183 1.01 19.65 3.85
CA PRO A 183 2.23 19.60 3.05
C PRO A 183 2.85 18.20 2.99
N THR A 184 3.29 17.78 1.80
CA THR A 184 3.91 16.46 1.57
C THR A 184 5.17 16.57 0.71
N PRO A 185 6.18 17.40 1.09
CA PRO A 185 7.34 17.64 0.25
C PRO A 185 8.17 16.39 -0.04
N LEU A 186 8.39 15.49 0.94
CA LEU A 186 9.16 14.26 0.74
C LEU A 186 8.39 13.23 -0.08
N ASN A 187 7.10 13.05 0.17
CA ASN A 187 6.26 12.17 -0.64
C ASN A 187 6.16 12.69 -2.09
N ARG A 188 6.12 14.01 -2.30
CA ARG A 188 6.12 14.62 -3.63
C ARG A 188 7.46 14.40 -4.35
N LEU A 189 8.58 14.51 -3.63
CA LEU A 189 9.89 14.18 -4.16
C LEU A 189 9.97 12.72 -4.60
N LEU A 190 9.53 11.79 -3.74
CA LEU A 190 9.48 10.36 -4.07
C LEU A 190 8.58 10.08 -5.26
N LEU A 191 7.40 10.71 -5.33
CA LEU A 191 6.48 10.59 -6.46
C LEU A 191 7.18 10.94 -7.79
N THR A 192 7.92 12.04 -7.81
CA THR A 192 8.66 12.48 -9.01
C THR A 192 9.71 11.44 -9.42
N LEU A 193 10.51 10.94 -8.47
CA LEU A 193 11.54 9.95 -8.75
C LEU A 193 10.96 8.62 -9.22
N LEU A 194 9.85 8.19 -8.62
CA LEU A 194 9.16 6.95 -8.99
C LEU A 194 8.55 7.03 -10.40
N ARG A 195 7.94 8.15 -10.76
CA ARG A 195 7.43 8.38 -12.12
C ARG A 195 8.57 8.30 -13.14
N ALA A 196 9.64 9.05 -12.92
CA ALA A 196 10.81 9.03 -13.82
C ALA A 196 11.41 7.63 -13.95
N THR A 197 11.49 6.87 -12.85
CA THR A 197 11.98 5.49 -12.86
C THR A 197 11.05 4.54 -13.59
N SER A 198 9.73 4.69 -13.40
CA SER A 198 8.71 3.85 -14.05
C SER A 198 8.63 4.11 -15.56
N ASP A 199 8.79 5.37 -15.98
CA ASP A 199 8.78 5.74 -17.41
C ASP A 199 10.04 5.24 -18.14
N GLY A 200 11.22 5.30 -17.50
CA GLY A 200 12.45 4.71 -18.03
C GLY A 200 12.32 3.22 -18.29
N SER A 201 11.56 2.50 -17.46
CA SER A 201 11.28 1.07 -17.66
C SER A 201 10.43 0.77 -18.91
N ARG A 202 9.73 1.76 -19.49
CA ARG A 202 8.93 1.62 -20.73
C ARG A 202 9.72 1.93 -22.00
N GLY A 203 10.80 2.73 -21.88
CA GLY A 203 11.55 3.22 -23.04
C GLY A 203 12.59 2.26 -23.62
N ASP A 204 13.00 1.25 -22.86
CA ASP A 204 14.05 0.29 -23.25
C ASP A 204 13.49 -1.02 -23.88
N ARG A 205 12.27 -1.00 -24.43
CA ARG A 205 11.67 -2.16 -25.11
C ARG A 205 11.36 -1.88 -26.56
#